data_2f1cce46ec801e6e45d7ab2c55cf60ba
#
_entry.id   2f1cce46ec801e6e45d7ab2c55cf60ba
#
_cell.length_a   1.000
_cell.length_b   1.000
_cell.length_c   1.000
_cell.angle_alpha   90.00
_cell.angle_beta   90.00
_cell.angle_gamma   90.00
#
_symmetry.space_group_name_H-M   'P 1'
#
loop_
_entity.id
_entity.type
_entity.pdbx_description
1 polymer ?
#
loop_
_entity_poly.entity_id
_entity_poly.type
_entity_poly.pdbx_seq_one_letter_code
_entity_poly.pdbx_strand_id
1 'polypeptide(L)'
;MTEIIVREAEPKDAQNLINFLNQVGKESHFLTLDEVGILMTATQMSEYLAQIAEKDNNAYLLALVNDEIAGVISLTADFHERIRHIGDLFIAVSQNFQGYGIGHILMADMLEFIQEIGVIKRLELQVQKRNERAIHLYQKNGFEIESIRKFGARDELGNLIDILEMVRFFD
;
A
#
# COMPACT_ATOMS: atom_id res chain seq x y z
N MET A 1 0.61 -26.58 -6.66
CA MET A 1 -0.20 -25.53 -6.04
C MET A 1 0.73 -24.44 -5.53
N THR A 2 0.46 -23.20 -5.88
CA THR A 2 1.28 -22.07 -5.46
C THR A 2 0.89 -21.65 -4.04
N GLU A 3 1.86 -21.64 -3.14
CA GLU A 3 1.65 -21.19 -1.76
C GLU A 3 1.94 -19.70 -1.66
N ILE A 4 0.98 -18.96 -1.09
CA ILE A 4 1.12 -17.52 -0.81
C ILE A 4 1.24 -17.36 0.70
N ILE A 5 2.34 -16.75 1.13
CA ILE A 5 2.58 -16.46 2.55
C ILE A 5 2.50 -14.96 2.75
N VAL A 6 1.69 -14.52 3.73
CA VAL A 6 1.63 -13.12 4.14
C VAL A 6 2.27 -13.00 5.52
N ARG A 7 3.22 -12.09 5.66
CA ARG A 7 3.87 -11.80 6.94
C ARG A 7 4.28 -10.34 7.04
N GLU A 8 4.58 -9.91 8.24
CA GLU A 8 5.15 -8.59 8.46
C GLU A 8 6.54 -8.48 7.82
N ALA A 9 6.83 -7.32 7.25
CA ALA A 9 8.17 -7.01 6.75
C ALA A 9 9.13 -6.86 7.92
N GLU A 10 10.33 -7.36 7.75
CA GLU A 10 11.42 -7.28 8.73
C GLU A 10 12.58 -6.46 8.15
N PRO A 11 13.49 -5.93 8.99
CA PRO A 11 14.66 -5.19 8.50
C PRO A 11 15.47 -5.93 7.44
N LYS A 12 15.55 -7.25 7.53
CA LYS A 12 16.25 -8.09 6.54
C LYS A 12 15.65 -8.04 5.13
N ASP A 13 14.39 -7.61 5.02
CA ASP A 13 13.69 -7.52 3.74
C ASP A 13 14.01 -6.24 2.97
N ALA A 14 14.78 -5.33 3.56
CA ALA A 14 14.97 -3.97 3.04
C ALA A 14 15.40 -3.93 1.57
N GLN A 15 16.42 -4.67 1.18
CA GLN A 15 16.91 -4.64 -0.20
C GLN A 15 15.90 -5.22 -1.19
N ASN A 16 15.29 -6.36 -0.84
CA ASN A 16 14.29 -7.00 -1.68
C ASN A 16 13.04 -6.13 -1.83
N LEU A 17 12.66 -5.43 -0.77
CA LEU A 17 11.54 -4.49 -0.79
C LEU A 17 11.82 -3.30 -1.71
N ILE A 18 13.01 -2.71 -1.62
CA ILE A 18 13.43 -1.63 -2.53
C ILE A 18 13.37 -2.11 -3.98
N ASN A 19 13.92 -3.28 -4.25
CA ASN A 19 13.91 -3.86 -5.60
C ASN A 19 12.48 -4.07 -6.10
N PHE A 20 11.61 -4.59 -5.25
CA PHE A 20 10.19 -4.79 -5.57
C PHE A 20 9.50 -3.45 -5.90
N LEU A 21 9.65 -2.44 -5.04
CA LEU A 21 9.02 -1.13 -5.24
C LEU A 21 9.51 -0.46 -6.52
N ASN A 22 10.80 -0.56 -6.82
CA ASN A 22 11.37 -0.03 -8.05
C ASN A 22 10.81 -0.75 -9.29
N GLN A 23 10.63 -2.07 -9.19
CA GLN A 23 10.05 -2.86 -10.28
C GLN A 23 8.60 -2.47 -10.53
N VAL A 24 7.76 -2.42 -9.50
CA VAL A 24 6.34 -2.07 -9.68
C VAL A 24 6.15 -0.63 -10.13
N GLY A 25 7.03 0.27 -9.72
CA GLY A 25 7.05 1.66 -10.20
C GLY A 25 7.29 1.76 -11.70
N LYS A 26 8.10 0.87 -12.26
CA LYS A 26 8.36 0.80 -13.72
C LYS A 26 7.22 0.10 -14.48
N GLU A 27 6.63 -0.94 -13.87
CA GLU A 27 5.57 -1.74 -14.49
C GLU A 27 4.22 -1.03 -14.54
N SER A 28 3.90 -0.30 -13.48
CA SER A 28 2.56 0.23 -13.26
C SER A 28 2.49 1.72 -13.58
N HIS A 29 1.52 2.10 -14.40
CA HIS A 29 1.19 3.51 -14.65
C HIS A 29 0.26 4.10 -13.60
N PHE A 30 -0.18 3.31 -12.61
CA PHE A 30 -1.17 3.71 -11.62
C PHE A 30 -0.58 4.11 -10.27
N LEU A 31 0.73 3.94 -10.07
CA LEU A 31 1.41 4.33 -8.83
C LEU A 31 2.06 5.71 -8.99
N THR A 32 2.27 6.39 -7.87
CA THR A 32 3.09 7.61 -7.83
C THR A 32 4.57 7.30 -8.02
N LEU A 33 4.97 6.07 -7.74
CA LEU A 33 6.32 5.60 -8.05
C LEU A 33 6.52 5.56 -9.56
N ASP A 34 7.63 6.09 -10.00
CA ASP A 34 7.99 6.15 -11.41
C ASP A 34 9.37 5.53 -11.66
N GLU A 35 9.98 5.81 -12.80
CA GLU A 35 11.28 5.25 -13.19
C GLU A 35 12.43 5.70 -12.27
N VAL A 36 12.27 6.81 -11.55
CA VAL A 36 13.28 7.27 -10.56
C VAL A 36 13.36 6.29 -9.40
N GLY A 37 12.22 5.72 -9.00
CA GLY A 37 12.15 4.70 -7.96
C GLY A 37 12.28 5.27 -6.54
N ILE A 38 12.61 4.37 -5.63
CA ILE A 38 12.79 4.69 -4.21
C ILE A 38 14.21 5.23 -3.99
N LEU A 39 14.29 6.41 -3.37
CA LEU A 39 15.57 7.07 -3.08
C LEU A 39 16.15 6.68 -1.71
N MET A 40 15.67 5.60 -1.12
CA MET A 40 16.19 5.05 0.13
C MET A 40 17.31 4.04 -0.11
N THR A 41 18.33 4.10 0.74
CA THR A 41 19.33 3.02 0.82
C THR A 41 18.75 1.82 1.57
N ALA A 42 19.37 0.65 1.42
CA ALA A 42 18.96 -0.54 2.17
C ALA A 42 19.02 -0.31 3.68
N THR A 43 20.03 0.42 4.17
CA THR A 43 20.15 0.77 5.59
C THR A 43 18.99 1.64 6.05
N GLN A 44 18.63 2.66 5.28
CA GLN A 44 17.50 3.53 5.59
C GLN A 44 16.18 2.77 5.60
N MET A 45 15.96 1.88 4.63
CA MET A 45 14.76 1.05 4.58
C MET A 45 14.71 0.08 5.76
N SER A 46 15.84 -0.52 6.14
CA SER A 46 15.94 -1.41 7.29
C SER A 46 15.53 -0.68 8.59
N GLU A 47 16.03 0.54 8.79
CA GLU A 47 15.70 1.37 9.94
C GLU A 47 14.21 1.76 9.94
N TYR A 48 13.69 2.10 8.77
CA TYR A 48 12.28 2.45 8.60
C TYR A 48 11.37 1.27 8.98
N LEU A 49 11.69 0.06 8.51
CA LEU A 49 10.91 -1.14 8.84
C LEU A 49 10.97 -1.46 10.34
N ALA A 50 12.13 -1.28 10.96
CA ALA A 50 12.26 -1.45 12.41
C ALA A 50 11.41 -0.47 13.20
N GLN A 51 11.34 0.79 12.75
CA GLN A 51 10.50 1.81 13.38
C GLN A 51 9.01 1.51 13.23
N ILE A 52 8.59 1.03 12.06
CA ILE A 52 7.19 0.63 11.83
C ILE A 52 6.77 -0.47 12.81
N ALA A 53 7.63 -1.47 13.02
CA ALA A 53 7.34 -2.59 13.89
C ALA A 53 7.10 -2.18 15.35
N GLU A 54 7.64 -1.04 15.77
CA GLU A 54 7.50 -0.52 17.14
C GLU A 54 6.22 0.31 17.35
N LYS A 55 5.53 0.70 16.27
CA LYS A 55 4.35 1.56 16.35
C LYS A 55 3.08 0.71 16.36
N ASP A 56 2.13 1.10 17.21
CA ASP A 56 0.86 0.37 17.35
C ASP A 56 -0.16 0.69 16.24
N ASN A 57 0.09 1.73 15.44
CA ASN A 57 -0.81 2.18 14.38
C ASN A 57 -0.17 2.16 12.99
N ASN A 58 0.90 1.40 12.81
CA ASN A 58 1.58 1.21 11.54
C ASN A 58 1.77 -0.29 11.29
N ALA A 59 1.80 -0.68 10.02
CA ALA A 59 2.11 -2.06 9.64
C ALA A 59 2.64 -2.10 8.22
N TYR A 60 3.48 -3.06 7.93
CA TYR A 60 3.99 -3.32 6.58
C TYR A 60 3.94 -4.82 6.33
N LEU A 61 3.04 -5.26 5.44
CA LEU A 61 2.87 -6.68 5.14
C LEU A 61 3.40 -7.01 3.74
N LEU A 62 4.06 -8.15 3.65
CA LEU A 62 4.56 -8.71 2.39
C LEU A 62 3.76 -9.96 2.05
N ALA A 63 3.38 -10.09 0.78
CA ALA A 63 2.90 -11.36 0.23
C ALA A 63 4.05 -12.01 -0.54
N LEU A 64 4.42 -13.22 -0.15
CA LEU A 64 5.52 -13.97 -0.74
C LEU A 64 5.00 -15.16 -1.52
N VAL A 65 5.55 -15.36 -2.70
CA VAL A 65 5.34 -16.55 -3.53
C VAL A 65 6.70 -17.16 -3.81
N ASN A 66 6.96 -18.36 -3.33
CA ASN A 66 8.27 -19.02 -3.45
C ASN A 66 9.41 -18.12 -2.95
N ASP A 67 9.22 -17.49 -1.79
CA ASP A 67 10.16 -16.56 -1.15
C ASP A 67 10.42 -15.26 -1.91
N GLU A 68 9.71 -15.01 -3.00
CA GLU A 68 9.77 -13.76 -3.76
C GLU A 68 8.64 -12.83 -3.36
N ILE A 69 8.92 -11.54 -3.19
CA ILE A 69 7.88 -10.56 -2.88
C ILE A 69 6.99 -10.39 -4.11
N ALA A 70 5.72 -10.77 -3.97
CA ALA A 70 4.72 -10.67 -5.02
C ALA A 70 3.82 -9.45 -4.85
N GLY A 71 3.67 -8.97 -3.64
CA GLY A 71 2.86 -7.81 -3.32
C GLY A 71 3.15 -7.27 -1.93
N VAL A 72 2.74 -6.04 -1.70
CA VAL A 72 2.90 -5.36 -0.40
C VAL A 72 1.66 -4.55 -0.08
N ILE A 73 1.40 -4.39 1.20
CA ILE A 73 0.42 -3.44 1.71
C ILE A 73 0.99 -2.77 2.96
N SER A 74 0.86 -1.46 3.06
CA SER A 74 1.34 -0.74 4.23
C SER A 74 0.26 0.18 4.80
N LEU A 75 0.29 0.30 6.11
CA LEU A 75 -0.49 1.24 6.90
C LEU A 75 0.48 2.18 7.58
N THR A 76 0.35 3.47 7.34
CA THR A 76 1.13 4.50 8.03
C THR A 76 0.18 5.47 8.72
N ALA A 77 0.52 5.86 9.95
CA ALA A 77 -0.24 6.82 10.72
C ALA A 77 0.72 7.64 11.59
N ASP A 78 0.30 8.84 11.92
CA ASP A 78 1.08 9.78 12.74
C ASP A 78 1.05 9.34 14.21
N PHE A 79 2.05 9.78 14.98
CA PHE A 79 2.11 9.53 16.43
C PHE A 79 1.38 10.58 17.26
N HIS A 80 1.07 11.75 16.70
CA HIS A 80 0.41 12.83 17.43
C HIS A 80 -1.02 12.42 17.80
N GLU A 81 -1.39 12.60 19.05
CA GLU A 81 -2.65 12.10 19.61
C GLU A 81 -3.89 12.53 18.82
N ARG A 82 -3.91 13.73 18.28
CA ARG A 82 -5.07 14.27 17.57
C ARG A 82 -5.29 13.65 16.19
N ILE A 83 -4.29 12.99 15.61
CA ILE A 83 -4.35 12.44 14.25
C ILE A 83 -3.85 11.00 14.15
N ARG A 84 -3.49 10.37 15.27
CA ARG A 84 -2.99 8.99 15.26
C ARG A 84 -4.03 7.94 14.85
N HIS A 85 -5.30 8.34 14.78
CA HIS A 85 -6.42 7.51 14.34
C HIS A 85 -6.62 7.55 12.81
N ILE A 86 -5.83 8.34 12.10
CA ILE A 86 -5.91 8.46 10.64
C ILE A 86 -4.78 7.64 10.03
N GLY A 87 -5.15 6.59 9.30
CA GLY A 87 -4.20 5.73 8.60
C GLY A 87 -4.20 6.01 7.11
N ASP A 88 -3.02 5.92 6.50
CA ASP A 88 -2.84 5.98 5.06
C ASP A 88 -2.47 4.60 4.54
N LEU A 89 -3.15 4.14 3.50
CA LEU A 89 -3.00 2.81 2.95
C LEU A 89 -2.30 2.86 1.60
N PHE A 90 -1.29 2.01 1.42
CA PHE A 90 -0.63 1.79 0.15
C PHE A 90 -0.64 0.29 -0.17
N ILE A 91 -0.96 -0.07 -1.41
CA ILE A 91 -0.95 -1.45 -1.88
C ILE A 91 -0.35 -1.53 -3.28
N ALA A 92 0.50 -2.52 -3.52
CA ALA A 92 1.06 -2.79 -4.84
C ALA A 92 1.25 -4.28 -5.03
N VAL A 93 0.93 -4.78 -6.23
CA VAL A 93 1.12 -6.19 -6.62
C VAL A 93 1.92 -6.22 -7.91
N SER A 94 2.96 -7.08 -7.94
CA SER A 94 3.78 -7.26 -9.13
C SER A 94 2.95 -7.80 -10.30
N GLN A 95 3.21 -7.29 -11.48
CA GLN A 95 2.55 -7.71 -12.72
C GLN A 95 2.68 -9.23 -12.94
N ASN A 96 3.82 -9.81 -12.57
CA ASN A 96 4.08 -11.25 -12.73
C ASN A 96 3.16 -12.13 -11.87
N PHE A 97 2.56 -11.56 -10.81
CA PHE A 97 1.72 -12.29 -9.87
C PHE A 97 0.27 -11.83 -9.88
N GLN A 98 -0.14 -11.07 -10.89
CA GLN A 98 -1.55 -10.69 -11.05
C GLN A 98 -2.37 -11.93 -11.39
N GLY A 99 -3.61 -11.95 -10.94
CA GLY A 99 -4.50 -13.10 -11.12
C GLY A 99 -4.44 -14.16 -10.02
N TYR A 100 -3.53 -14.03 -9.06
CA TYR A 100 -3.40 -14.94 -7.90
C TYR A 100 -4.26 -14.52 -6.70
N GLY A 101 -4.95 -13.39 -6.80
CA GLY A 101 -5.76 -12.88 -5.68
C GLY A 101 -4.96 -12.21 -4.56
N ILE A 102 -3.70 -11.85 -4.82
CA ILE A 102 -2.79 -11.30 -3.81
C ILE A 102 -3.32 -9.98 -3.23
N GLY A 103 -3.85 -9.09 -4.07
CA GLY A 103 -4.43 -7.83 -3.61
C GLY A 103 -5.58 -8.04 -2.63
N HIS A 104 -6.44 -9.02 -2.88
CA HIS A 104 -7.55 -9.36 -2.00
C HIS A 104 -7.05 -9.92 -0.65
N ILE A 105 -6.05 -10.79 -0.69
CA ILE A 105 -5.47 -11.40 0.51
C ILE A 105 -4.82 -10.32 1.39
N LEU A 106 -3.98 -9.46 0.78
CA LEU A 106 -3.31 -8.38 1.49
C LEU A 106 -4.32 -7.40 2.11
N MET A 107 -5.35 -7.04 1.36
CA MET A 107 -6.39 -6.14 1.87
C MET A 107 -7.13 -6.76 3.04
N ALA A 108 -7.53 -8.04 2.95
CA ALA A 108 -8.23 -8.73 4.01
C ALA A 108 -7.39 -8.79 5.29
N ASP A 109 -6.11 -9.15 5.18
CA ASP A 109 -5.22 -9.25 6.32
C ASP A 109 -4.98 -7.87 6.98
N MET A 110 -4.80 -6.83 6.17
CA MET A 110 -4.61 -5.48 6.71
C MET A 110 -5.87 -4.96 7.41
N LEU A 111 -7.04 -5.19 6.84
CA LEU A 111 -8.30 -4.76 7.47
C LEU A 111 -8.56 -5.50 8.78
N GLU A 112 -8.24 -6.78 8.84
CA GLU A 112 -8.31 -7.56 10.09
C GLU A 112 -7.37 -6.98 11.15
N PHE A 113 -6.13 -6.71 10.78
CA PHE A 113 -5.16 -6.06 11.66
C PHE A 113 -5.68 -4.72 12.20
N ILE A 114 -6.23 -3.88 11.32
CA ILE A 114 -6.76 -2.56 11.70
C ILE A 114 -7.90 -2.71 12.71
N GLN A 115 -8.79 -3.66 12.49
CA GLN A 115 -9.91 -3.92 13.41
C GLN A 115 -9.43 -4.43 14.78
N GLU A 116 -8.42 -5.28 14.78
CA GLU A 116 -7.86 -5.85 16.02
C GLU A 116 -7.18 -4.79 16.89
N ILE A 117 -6.38 -3.89 16.28
CA ILE A 117 -5.71 -2.84 17.05
C ILE A 117 -6.66 -1.75 17.55
N GLY A 118 -7.77 -1.52 16.85
CA GLY A 118 -8.81 -0.57 17.28
C GLY A 118 -8.40 0.89 17.33
N VAL A 119 -7.22 1.26 16.86
CA VAL A 119 -6.69 2.64 16.89
C VAL A 119 -7.16 3.44 15.70
N ILE A 120 -7.14 2.83 14.49
CA ILE A 120 -7.49 3.52 13.25
C ILE A 120 -9.01 3.65 13.16
N LYS A 121 -9.48 4.88 13.02
CA LYS A 121 -10.90 5.20 12.86
C LYS A 121 -11.21 5.72 11.45
N ARG A 122 -10.20 6.26 10.79
CA ARG A 122 -10.28 6.76 9.42
C ARG A 122 -9.10 6.18 8.64
N LEU A 123 -9.41 5.41 7.60
CA LEU A 123 -8.41 4.83 6.70
C LEU A 123 -8.55 5.49 5.35
N GLU A 124 -7.48 6.11 4.88
CA GLU A 124 -7.45 6.87 3.64
C GLU A 124 -6.57 6.19 2.59
N LEU A 125 -6.92 6.38 1.33
CA LEU A 125 -6.06 6.03 0.21
C LEU A 125 -6.31 6.98 -0.95
N GLN A 126 -5.33 7.05 -1.86
CA GLN A 126 -5.43 7.78 -3.10
C GLN A 126 -5.34 6.81 -4.27
N VAL A 127 -6.15 7.05 -5.30
CA VAL A 127 -6.17 6.21 -6.49
C VAL A 127 -6.42 7.08 -7.72
N GLN A 128 -5.72 6.80 -8.82
CA GLN A 128 -5.99 7.50 -10.07
C GLN A 128 -7.42 7.20 -10.52
N LYS A 129 -8.14 8.26 -10.88
CA LYS A 129 -9.55 8.15 -11.30
C LYS A 129 -9.75 7.15 -12.44
N ARG A 130 -8.76 6.99 -13.31
CA ARG A 130 -8.78 6.03 -14.43
C ARG A 130 -8.56 4.57 -14.04
N ASN A 131 -8.13 4.32 -12.79
CA ASN A 131 -7.84 2.96 -12.32
C ASN A 131 -9.11 2.29 -11.79
N GLU A 132 -9.99 1.91 -12.71
CA GLU A 132 -11.30 1.34 -12.38
C GLU A 132 -11.22 0.05 -11.59
N ARG A 133 -10.21 -0.79 -11.89
CA ARG A 133 -10.02 -2.08 -11.21
C ARG A 133 -9.69 -1.89 -9.73
N ALA A 134 -8.79 -0.96 -9.40
CA ALA A 134 -8.44 -0.67 -8.02
C ALA A 134 -9.62 -0.02 -7.27
N ILE A 135 -10.31 0.92 -7.91
CA ILE A 135 -11.50 1.57 -7.33
C ILE A 135 -12.54 0.51 -6.95
N HIS A 136 -12.77 -0.45 -7.85
CA HIS A 136 -13.73 -1.53 -7.59
C HIS A 136 -13.29 -2.39 -6.39
N LEU A 137 -12.01 -2.74 -6.30
CA LEU A 137 -11.46 -3.47 -5.16
C LEU A 137 -11.69 -2.70 -3.85
N TYR A 138 -11.42 -1.40 -3.84
CA TYR A 138 -11.60 -0.58 -2.65
C TYR A 138 -13.07 -0.47 -2.26
N GLN A 139 -13.96 -0.24 -3.22
CA GLN A 139 -15.40 -0.17 -2.95
C GLN A 139 -15.93 -1.49 -2.37
N LYS A 140 -15.49 -2.63 -2.87
CA LYS A 140 -15.84 -3.94 -2.31
C LYS A 140 -15.40 -4.11 -0.86
N ASN A 141 -14.35 -3.40 -0.46
CA ASN A 141 -13.81 -3.44 0.90
C ASN A 141 -14.30 -2.28 1.77
N GLY A 142 -15.40 -1.63 1.38
CA GLY A 142 -16.06 -0.64 2.21
C GLY A 142 -15.52 0.77 2.09
N PHE A 143 -14.63 1.03 1.13
CA PHE A 143 -14.17 2.39 0.86
C PHE A 143 -15.19 3.14 0.01
N GLU A 144 -15.31 4.43 0.26
CA GLU A 144 -16.15 5.34 -0.52
C GLU A 144 -15.31 6.53 -1.01
N ILE A 145 -15.74 7.13 -2.12
CA ILE A 145 -15.07 8.31 -2.67
C ILE A 145 -15.46 9.51 -1.81
N GLU A 146 -14.48 10.16 -1.19
CA GLU A 146 -14.68 11.35 -0.38
C GLU A 146 -14.51 12.63 -1.20
N SER A 147 -13.50 12.67 -2.07
CA SER A 147 -13.23 13.83 -2.89
C SER A 147 -12.44 13.49 -4.15
N ILE A 148 -12.43 14.45 -5.08
CA ILE A 148 -11.65 14.38 -6.31
C ILE A 148 -10.56 15.46 -6.23
N ARG A 149 -9.30 15.05 -6.33
CA ARG A 149 -8.16 15.95 -6.39
C ARG A 149 -7.82 16.21 -7.84
N LYS A 150 -8.25 17.35 -8.35
CA LYS A 150 -7.99 17.73 -9.75
C LYS A 150 -6.48 17.92 -9.96
N PHE A 151 -5.99 17.37 -11.07
CA PHE A 151 -4.56 17.44 -11.42
C PHE A 151 -3.66 16.89 -10.32
N GLY A 152 -4.15 15.84 -9.63
CA GLY A 152 -3.44 15.23 -8.51
C GLY A 152 -2.19 14.45 -8.89
N ALA A 153 -2.03 14.09 -10.17
CA ALA A 153 -0.85 13.39 -10.68
C ALA A 153 -0.67 13.67 -12.18
N ARG A 154 0.39 13.11 -12.74
CA ARG A 154 0.60 13.04 -14.18
C ARG A 154 0.54 11.59 -14.62
N ASP A 155 0.02 11.36 -15.82
CA ASP A 155 0.08 10.03 -16.42
C ASP A 155 1.47 9.80 -17.06
N GLU A 156 1.65 8.63 -17.65
CA GLU A 156 2.91 8.21 -18.31
C GLU A 156 3.29 9.07 -19.51
N LEU A 157 2.34 9.84 -20.05
CA LEU A 157 2.57 10.74 -21.16
C LEU A 157 2.74 12.20 -20.72
N GLY A 158 2.71 12.45 -19.40
CA GLY A 158 2.86 13.78 -18.83
C GLY A 158 1.55 14.57 -18.72
N ASN A 159 0.41 13.98 -19.06
CA ASN A 159 -0.89 14.65 -18.96
C ASN A 159 -1.32 14.74 -17.50
N LEU A 160 -1.91 15.86 -17.12
CA LEU A 160 -2.47 16.01 -15.77
C LEU A 160 -3.74 15.17 -15.64
N ILE A 161 -3.82 14.40 -14.57
CA ILE A 161 -4.94 13.50 -14.30
C ILE A 161 -5.47 13.68 -12.88
N ASP A 162 -6.72 13.27 -12.69
CA ASP A 162 -7.39 13.39 -11.41
C ASP A 162 -7.12 12.18 -10.52
N ILE A 163 -7.04 12.45 -9.22
CA ILE A 163 -6.90 11.45 -8.17
C ILE A 163 -8.19 11.43 -7.35
N LEU A 164 -8.69 10.24 -7.05
CA LEU A 164 -9.76 10.06 -6.08
C LEU A 164 -9.15 9.87 -4.70
N GLU A 165 -9.71 10.56 -3.72
CA GLU A 165 -9.43 10.30 -2.32
C GLU A 165 -10.56 9.44 -1.78
N MET A 166 -10.21 8.25 -1.31
CA MET A 166 -11.19 7.28 -0.81
C MET A 166 -10.96 7.02 0.68
N VAL A 167 -12.02 6.73 1.39
CA VAL A 167 -11.99 6.58 2.84
C VAL A 167 -12.86 5.42 3.29
N ARG A 168 -12.41 4.76 4.36
CA ARG A 168 -13.22 3.81 5.11
C ARG A 168 -13.16 4.18 6.59
N PHE A 169 -14.32 4.20 7.25
CA PHE A 169 -14.42 4.51 8.69
C PHE A 169 -14.58 3.22 9.50
N PHE A 170 -14.05 3.23 10.72
CA PHE A 170 -14.14 2.13 11.68
C PHE A 170 -14.72 2.68 13.01
N ASP A 171 -15.62 1.93 13.60
CA ASP A 171 -16.25 2.29 14.89
C ASP A 171 -15.33 2.11 16.09
#